data_fce457f3da2607954716b7d7f4be05cb
#
_entry.id   fce457f3da2607954716b7d7f4be05cb
#
_cell.length_a   1.000
_cell.length_b   1.000
_cell.length_c   1.000
_cell.angle_alpha   90.00
_cell.angle_beta   90.00
_cell.angle_gamma   90.00
#
_symmetry.space_group_name_H-M   'P 1'
#
loop_
_entity.id
_entity.type
_entity.pdbx_description
1 polymer ?
#
loop_
_entity_poly.entity_id
_entity_poly.type
_entity_poly.pdbx_seq_one_letter_code
_entity_poly.pdbx_strand_id
1 'polypeptide(L)'
;SLGLIYSVFTAFLGFEINEGEYKVMGMAPYGKPNYVEKVRKVIKSNKDGSFTVNKKYISYHYSTKNSFSKNFVKLFGEPREPGKLFFTNQTGYPDYFGEKPNDYELQVESNQYYADIAASIQKVTEELVINLLNQIPAEKYGYNLCLAGGVALNSVINGKIKKLTKFKNIYIQPS
;
A
#
# COMPACT_ATOMS: atom_id res chain seq x y z
N SER A 1 13.17 3.78 -1.40
CA SER A 1 12.72 2.79 -0.40
C SER A 1 11.28 2.37 -0.70
N LEU A 2 10.94 1.11 -0.49
CA LEU A 2 9.58 0.60 -0.68
C LEU A 2 8.60 1.25 0.30
N GLY A 3 9.02 1.43 1.56
CA GLY A 3 8.23 2.13 2.58
C GLY A 3 7.84 3.53 2.15
N LEU A 4 8.78 4.33 1.62
CA LEU A 4 8.46 5.67 1.12
C LEU A 4 7.44 5.67 -0.04
N ILE A 5 7.45 4.65 -0.90
CA ILE A 5 6.42 4.53 -1.94
C ILE A 5 5.07 4.20 -1.32
N TYR A 6 5.03 3.31 -0.32
CA TYR A 6 3.79 3.02 0.40
C TYR A 6 3.25 4.29 1.08
N SER A 7 4.12 5.10 1.71
CA SER A 7 3.76 6.40 2.31
C SER A 7 3.25 7.42 1.29
N VAL A 8 3.75 7.41 0.04
CA VAL A 8 3.19 8.24 -1.04
C VAL A 8 1.71 7.91 -1.28
N PHE A 9 1.37 6.62 -1.34
CA PHE A 9 -0.03 6.19 -1.47
C PHE A 9 -0.84 6.47 -0.20
N THR A 10 -0.22 6.37 0.98
CA THR A 10 -0.85 6.74 2.26
C THR A 10 -1.31 8.20 2.22
N ALA A 11 -0.44 9.12 1.81
CA ALA A 11 -0.80 10.53 1.66
C ALA A 11 -1.88 10.76 0.58
N PHE A 12 -1.78 10.07 -0.56
CA PHE A 12 -2.77 10.17 -1.64
C PHE A 12 -4.15 9.70 -1.19
N LEU A 13 -4.21 8.68 -0.33
CA LEU A 13 -5.44 8.14 0.25
C LEU A 13 -5.97 8.96 1.42
N GLY A 14 -5.37 10.14 1.69
CA GLY A 14 -5.84 11.10 2.70
C GLY A 14 -5.46 10.73 4.13
N PHE A 15 -4.44 9.89 4.31
CA PHE A 15 -3.91 9.52 5.61
C PHE A 15 -2.56 10.19 5.89
N GLU A 16 -2.26 10.40 7.16
CA GLU A 16 -0.99 10.97 7.61
C GLU A 16 0.17 9.97 7.41
N ILE A 17 1.28 10.45 6.87
CA ILE A 17 2.50 9.65 6.66
C ILE A 17 3.12 9.32 8.02
N ASN A 18 3.63 8.11 8.17
CA ASN A 18 4.19 7.48 9.37
C ASN A 18 3.15 7.09 10.44
N GLU A 19 1.89 7.50 10.27
CA GLU A 19 0.80 7.16 11.19
C GLU A 19 -0.40 6.50 10.50
N GLY A 20 -0.44 6.48 9.18
CA GLY A 20 -1.60 6.05 8.39
C GLY A 20 -1.39 4.82 7.51
N GLU A 21 -0.18 4.28 7.44
CA GLU A 21 0.13 3.13 6.58
C GLU A 21 -0.72 1.90 6.94
N TYR A 22 -0.98 1.67 8.23
CA TYR A 22 -1.87 0.59 8.67
C TYR A 22 -3.33 0.80 8.23
N LYS A 23 -3.77 2.06 8.05
CA LYS A 23 -5.11 2.37 7.54
C LYS A 23 -5.23 2.01 6.06
N VAL A 24 -4.17 2.20 5.27
CA VAL A 24 -4.11 1.73 3.89
C VAL A 24 -4.19 0.21 3.83
N MET A 25 -3.44 -0.49 4.68
CA MET A 25 -3.51 -1.94 4.83
C MET A 25 -4.92 -2.40 5.23
N GLY A 26 -5.59 -1.67 6.13
CA GLY A 26 -6.97 -1.95 6.57
C GLY A 26 -8.03 -1.61 5.51
N MET A 27 -7.79 -0.62 4.63
CA MET A 27 -8.67 -0.26 3.52
C MET A 27 -8.59 -1.26 2.36
N ALA A 28 -7.42 -1.84 2.11
CA ALA A 28 -7.16 -2.71 0.97
C ALA A 28 -8.13 -3.92 0.83
N PRO A 29 -8.59 -4.60 1.90
CA PRO A 29 -9.54 -5.70 1.80
C PRO A 29 -10.91 -5.33 1.21
N TYR A 30 -11.29 -4.06 1.27
CA TYR A 30 -12.56 -3.55 0.74
C TYR A 30 -12.46 -3.15 -0.74
N GLY A 31 -11.27 -3.20 -1.33
CA GLY A 31 -11.01 -2.90 -2.73
C GLY A 31 -10.67 -4.13 -3.56
N LYS A 32 -10.69 -3.93 -4.88
CA LYS A 32 -10.14 -4.85 -5.87
C LYS A 32 -8.86 -4.27 -6.45
N PRO A 33 -7.82 -5.07 -6.74
CA PRO A 33 -6.54 -4.56 -7.24
C PRO A 33 -6.59 -4.16 -8.73
N ASN A 34 -7.56 -3.30 -9.09
CA ASN A 34 -7.86 -2.89 -10.47
C ASN A 34 -6.80 -1.94 -11.06
N TYR A 35 -5.97 -1.32 -10.21
CA TYR A 35 -4.98 -0.31 -10.62
C TYR A 35 -3.53 -0.80 -10.53
N VAL A 36 -3.29 -2.10 -10.44
CA VAL A 36 -1.94 -2.70 -10.36
C VAL A 36 -1.03 -2.19 -11.47
N GLU A 37 -1.50 -2.13 -12.71
CA GLU A 37 -0.69 -1.64 -13.83
C GLU A 37 -0.36 -0.13 -13.73
N LYS A 38 -1.23 0.67 -13.11
CA LYS A 38 -0.91 2.06 -12.79
C LYS A 38 0.15 2.14 -11.69
N VAL A 39 0.05 1.32 -10.63
CA VAL A 39 1.05 1.24 -9.56
C VAL A 39 2.41 0.80 -10.13
N ARG A 40 2.45 -0.14 -11.06
CA ARG A 40 3.68 -0.60 -11.72
C ARG A 40 4.37 0.46 -12.59
N LYS A 41 3.66 1.53 -13.00
CA LYS A 41 4.29 2.71 -13.62
C LYS A 41 5.09 3.53 -12.60
N VAL A 42 4.71 3.48 -11.32
CA VAL A 42 5.39 4.18 -10.22
C VAL A 42 6.55 3.35 -9.65
N ILE A 43 6.32 2.06 -9.43
CA ILE A 43 7.31 1.12 -8.90
C ILE A 43 7.14 -0.25 -9.55
N LYS A 44 8.23 -0.84 -10.00
CA LYS A 44 8.21 -2.16 -10.64
C LYS A 44 9.32 -3.07 -10.11
N SER A 45 9.05 -4.37 -10.11
CA SER A 45 10.02 -5.41 -9.84
C SER A 45 11.00 -5.59 -10.99
N ASN A 46 12.24 -5.90 -10.68
CA ASN A 46 13.27 -6.34 -11.62
C ASN A 46 13.48 -7.86 -11.49
N LYS A 47 14.15 -8.46 -12.48
CA LYS A 47 14.41 -9.91 -12.52
C LYS A 47 15.29 -10.41 -11.38
N ASP A 48 16.15 -9.56 -10.85
CA ASP A 48 17.07 -9.85 -9.75
C ASP A 48 16.45 -9.67 -8.35
N GLY A 49 15.13 -9.45 -8.27
CA GLY A 49 14.40 -9.20 -7.03
C GLY A 49 14.46 -7.77 -6.52
N SER A 50 15.30 -6.93 -7.10
CA SER A 50 15.29 -5.50 -6.83
C SER A 50 14.05 -4.82 -7.41
N PHE A 51 13.87 -3.53 -7.12
CA PHE A 51 12.79 -2.75 -7.70
C PHE A 51 13.29 -1.38 -8.17
N THR A 52 12.62 -0.85 -9.18
CA THR A 52 12.89 0.47 -9.74
C THR A 52 11.74 1.41 -9.45
N VAL A 53 12.05 2.59 -8.92
CA VAL A 53 11.09 3.67 -8.65
C VAL A 53 11.18 4.72 -9.76
N ASN A 54 10.03 5.06 -10.34
CA ASN A 54 9.96 6.11 -11.34
C ASN A 54 9.77 7.49 -10.67
N LYS A 55 10.86 8.25 -10.58
CA LYS A 55 10.90 9.56 -9.93
C LYS A 55 9.95 10.60 -10.53
N LYS A 56 9.44 10.38 -11.75
CA LYS A 56 8.45 11.25 -12.39
C LYS A 56 7.17 11.41 -11.56
N TYR A 57 6.80 10.39 -10.80
CA TYR A 57 5.53 10.33 -10.05
C TYR A 57 5.65 10.76 -8.59
N ILE A 58 6.86 10.86 -8.05
CA ILE A 58 7.13 11.16 -6.65
C ILE A 58 7.85 12.50 -6.48
N SER A 59 7.71 13.13 -5.33
CA SER A 59 8.35 14.42 -5.04
C SER A 59 9.10 14.48 -3.71
N TYR A 60 8.99 13.46 -2.85
CA TYR A 60 9.65 13.46 -1.53
C TYR A 60 11.17 13.60 -1.59
N HIS A 61 11.82 13.38 -2.73
CA HIS A 61 13.28 13.53 -2.89
C HIS A 61 13.73 14.98 -3.13
N TYR A 62 12.78 15.91 -3.35
CA TYR A 62 13.07 17.34 -3.51
C TYR A 62 12.06 18.25 -2.79
N SER A 63 10.99 17.71 -2.21
CA SER A 63 9.95 18.47 -1.52
C SER A 63 9.69 17.88 -0.14
N THR A 64 9.61 18.74 0.87
CA THR A 64 9.18 18.38 2.22
C THR A 64 7.68 18.55 2.43
N LYS A 65 6.98 19.22 1.49
CA LYS A 65 5.55 19.53 1.58
C LYS A 65 4.68 18.49 0.87
N ASN A 66 5.17 17.93 -0.24
CA ASN A 66 4.39 17.00 -1.08
C ASN A 66 5.18 15.72 -1.29
N SER A 67 4.52 14.57 -1.15
CA SER A 67 5.13 13.25 -1.36
C SER A 67 4.95 12.75 -2.80
N PHE A 68 3.91 13.21 -3.52
CA PHE A 68 3.62 12.85 -4.91
C PHE A 68 3.58 14.07 -5.85
N SER A 69 3.85 13.83 -7.12
CA SER A 69 3.93 14.86 -8.15
C SER A 69 2.58 15.09 -8.87
N LYS A 70 2.50 16.15 -9.67
CA LYS A 70 1.36 16.38 -10.59
C LYS A 70 1.16 15.21 -11.57
N ASN A 71 2.22 14.48 -11.95
CA ASN A 71 2.09 13.32 -12.83
C ASN A 71 1.43 12.12 -12.10
N PHE A 72 1.60 12.01 -10.79
CA PHE A 72 0.88 11.02 -9.98
C PHE A 72 -0.62 11.32 -9.98
N VAL A 73 -1.00 12.58 -9.76
CA VAL A 73 -2.40 13.04 -9.84
C VAL A 73 -2.99 12.79 -11.23
N LYS A 74 -2.24 13.09 -12.32
CA LYS A 74 -2.69 12.74 -13.69
C LYS A 74 -2.90 11.23 -13.90
N LEU A 75 -2.18 10.37 -13.16
CA LEU A 75 -2.28 8.92 -13.29
C LEU A 75 -3.42 8.34 -12.47
N PHE A 76 -3.62 8.84 -11.24
CA PHE A 76 -4.58 8.31 -10.26
C PHE A 76 -5.77 9.21 -9.98
N GLY A 77 -5.90 10.38 -10.62
CA GLY A 77 -6.95 11.35 -10.28
C GLY A 77 -6.63 12.16 -9.02
N GLU A 78 -7.63 12.83 -8.49
CA GLU A 78 -7.48 13.67 -7.30
C GLU A 78 -7.24 12.84 -6.04
N PRO A 79 -6.42 13.33 -5.10
CA PRO A 79 -6.21 12.66 -3.83
C PRO A 79 -7.49 12.69 -2.98
N ARG A 80 -7.64 11.66 -2.14
CA ARG A 80 -8.72 11.63 -1.16
C ARG A 80 -8.50 12.71 -0.11
N GLU A 81 -9.55 13.46 0.21
CA GLU A 81 -9.50 14.47 1.25
C GLU A 81 -9.24 13.83 2.63
N PRO A 82 -8.31 14.40 3.44
CA PRO A 82 -8.08 13.94 4.80
C PRO A 82 -9.35 14.05 5.67
N GLY A 83 -9.53 13.07 6.57
CA GLY A 83 -10.63 13.09 7.52
C GLY A 83 -12.00 12.68 6.96
N LYS A 84 -12.16 12.47 5.66
CA LYS A 84 -13.43 11.95 5.12
C LYS A 84 -13.74 10.57 5.68
N LEU A 85 -15.03 10.32 5.93
CA LEU A 85 -15.55 9.03 6.36
C LEU A 85 -15.30 7.97 5.28
N PHE A 86 -14.96 6.77 5.72
CA PHE A 86 -14.76 5.65 4.82
C PHE A 86 -15.85 4.59 5.04
N PHE A 87 -16.61 4.34 4.01
CA PHE A 87 -17.63 3.29 3.92
C PHE A 87 -17.79 2.85 2.47
N THR A 88 -18.17 1.61 2.26
CA THR A 88 -18.40 0.98 0.96
C THR A 88 -19.67 0.16 1.03
N ASN A 89 -20.14 -0.39 -0.09
CA ASN A 89 -21.24 -1.34 -0.07
C ASN A 89 -20.96 -2.56 0.81
N GLN A 90 -19.70 -2.94 0.97
CA GLN A 90 -19.30 -4.09 1.79
C GLN A 90 -19.31 -3.76 3.30
N THR A 91 -18.88 -2.54 3.69
CA THR A 91 -18.87 -2.13 5.12
C THR A 91 -20.25 -1.70 5.59
N GLY A 92 -21.10 -1.26 4.68
CA GLY A 92 -22.29 -0.49 5.02
C GLY A 92 -21.95 0.91 5.54
N TYR A 93 -22.98 1.64 5.95
CA TYR A 93 -22.84 2.94 6.62
C TYR A 93 -23.08 2.74 8.12
N PRO A 94 -22.04 2.91 8.95
CA PRO A 94 -22.15 2.68 10.39
C PRO A 94 -23.09 3.69 11.08
N ASP A 95 -23.91 3.23 12.00
CA ASP A 95 -24.88 4.10 12.71
C ASP A 95 -24.20 5.25 13.46
N TYR A 96 -22.97 5.04 13.97
CA TYR A 96 -22.22 6.09 14.68
C TYR A 96 -21.70 7.21 13.78
N PHE A 97 -21.86 7.10 12.46
CA PHE A 97 -21.60 8.21 11.52
C PHE A 97 -22.76 9.21 11.44
N GLY A 98 -23.91 8.90 12.07
CA GLY A 98 -25.12 9.69 12.02
C GLY A 98 -25.99 9.40 10.80
N GLU A 99 -26.75 10.40 10.36
CA GLU A 99 -27.63 10.26 9.21
C GLU A 99 -26.84 10.09 7.90
N LYS A 100 -27.38 9.26 7.00
CA LYS A 100 -26.77 9.08 5.68
C LYS A 100 -26.80 10.40 4.90
N PRO A 101 -25.69 10.82 4.28
CA PRO A 101 -25.67 12.02 3.46
C PRO A 101 -26.51 11.86 2.19
N ASN A 102 -27.01 12.97 1.65
CA ASN A 102 -27.82 12.98 0.44
C ASN A 102 -27.08 12.43 -0.78
N ASP A 103 -25.75 12.54 -0.81
CA ASP A 103 -24.85 12.04 -1.86
C ASP A 103 -24.21 10.70 -1.51
N TYR A 104 -24.86 9.88 -0.67
CA TYR A 104 -24.36 8.61 -0.16
C TYR A 104 -23.78 7.70 -1.26
N GLU A 105 -24.53 7.51 -2.35
CA GLU A 105 -24.10 6.62 -3.45
C GLU A 105 -22.82 7.13 -4.13
N LEU A 106 -22.69 8.43 -4.33
CA LEU A 106 -21.48 9.04 -4.88
C LEU A 106 -20.28 8.88 -3.94
N GLN A 107 -20.51 8.98 -2.63
CA GLN A 107 -19.46 8.74 -1.64
C GLN A 107 -19.05 7.27 -1.59
N VAL A 108 -19.98 6.33 -1.70
CA VAL A 108 -19.69 4.89 -1.81
C VAL A 108 -18.82 4.61 -3.03
N GLU A 109 -19.17 5.14 -4.20
CA GLU A 109 -18.41 4.96 -5.43
C GLU A 109 -16.98 5.56 -5.29
N SER A 110 -16.88 6.77 -4.76
CA SER A 110 -15.61 7.42 -4.49
C SER A 110 -14.75 6.62 -3.51
N ASN A 111 -15.31 6.16 -2.40
CA ASN A 111 -14.59 5.34 -1.41
C ASN A 111 -14.16 3.99 -1.99
N GLN A 112 -15.00 3.37 -2.86
CA GLN A 112 -14.62 2.14 -3.55
C GLN A 112 -13.43 2.36 -4.47
N TYR A 113 -13.37 3.49 -5.19
CA TYR A 113 -12.22 3.85 -6.02
C TYR A 113 -10.93 3.92 -5.19
N TYR A 114 -10.95 4.58 -4.03
CA TYR A 114 -9.77 4.66 -3.17
C TYR A 114 -9.42 3.33 -2.51
N ALA A 115 -10.41 2.50 -2.18
CA ALA A 115 -10.18 1.14 -1.71
C ALA A 115 -9.48 0.27 -2.77
N ASP A 116 -9.86 0.42 -4.05
CA ASP A 116 -9.23 -0.29 -5.16
C ASP A 116 -7.77 0.14 -5.37
N ILE A 117 -7.45 1.42 -5.14
CA ILE A 117 -6.06 1.90 -5.14
C ILE A 117 -5.29 1.31 -3.95
N ALA A 118 -5.89 1.29 -2.74
CA ALA A 118 -5.28 0.69 -1.57
C ALA A 118 -5.00 -0.82 -1.78
N ALA A 119 -5.94 -1.56 -2.34
CA ALA A 119 -5.76 -2.95 -2.72
C ALA A 119 -4.64 -3.14 -3.74
N SER A 120 -4.51 -2.20 -4.70
CA SER A 120 -3.51 -2.28 -5.76
C SER A 120 -2.09 -2.02 -5.24
N ILE A 121 -1.88 -1.01 -4.39
CA ILE A 121 -0.56 -0.78 -3.78
C ILE A 121 -0.20 -1.90 -2.82
N GLN A 122 -1.15 -2.39 -2.02
CA GLN A 122 -0.92 -3.53 -1.13
C GLN A 122 -0.47 -4.76 -1.93
N LYS A 123 -1.16 -5.10 -3.03
CA LYS A 123 -0.82 -6.21 -3.91
C LYS A 123 0.58 -6.09 -4.50
N VAL A 124 0.94 -4.93 -5.04
CA VAL A 124 2.26 -4.69 -5.62
C VAL A 124 3.35 -4.75 -4.54
N THR A 125 3.09 -4.21 -3.35
CA THR A 125 4.05 -4.26 -2.23
C THR A 125 4.31 -5.71 -1.81
N GLU A 126 3.28 -6.53 -1.71
CA GLU A 126 3.42 -7.97 -1.43
C GLU A 126 4.27 -8.67 -2.48
N GLU A 127 3.98 -8.45 -3.76
CA GLU A 127 4.73 -9.03 -4.87
C GLU A 127 6.21 -8.65 -4.83
N LEU A 128 6.52 -7.38 -4.55
CA LEU A 128 7.90 -6.90 -4.46
C LEU A 128 8.66 -7.53 -3.30
N VAL A 129 8.03 -7.61 -2.11
CA VAL A 129 8.67 -8.24 -0.95
C VAL A 129 8.89 -9.73 -1.17
N ILE A 130 7.89 -10.45 -1.64
CA ILE A 130 7.99 -11.89 -1.90
C ILE A 130 9.03 -12.17 -2.99
N ASN A 131 9.05 -11.37 -4.07
CA ASN A 131 10.05 -11.51 -5.11
C ASN A 131 11.48 -11.30 -4.57
N LEU A 132 11.71 -10.25 -3.77
CA LEU A 132 12.98 -9.99 -3.13
C LEU A 132 13.42 -11.17 -2.25
N LEU A 133 12.52 -11.66 -1.39
CA LEU A 133 12.82 -12.78 -0.48
C LEU A 133 13.15 -14.08 -1.23
N ASN A 134 12.50 -14.32 -2.36
CA ASN A 134 12.76 -15.50 -3.19
C ASN A 134 14.10 -15.46 -3.94
N GLN A 135 14.77 -14.29 -4.01
CA GLN A 135 16.16 -14.21 -4.53
C GLN A 135 17.21 -14.60 -3.47
N ILE A 136 16.83 -14.65 -2.20
CA ILE A 136 17.75 -15.02 -1.12
C ILE A 136 17.90 -16.55 -1.11
N PRO A 137 19.12 -17.10 -1.33
CA PRO A 137 19.32 -18.55 -1.29
C PRO A 137 19.29 -19.06 0.15
N ALA A 138 18.09 -19.41 0.63
CA ALA A 138 17.87 -19.89 1.99
C ALA A 138 18.69 -21.15 2.31
N GLU A 139 19.01 -21.96 1.33
CA GLU A 139 19.88 -23.14 1.45
C GLU A 139 21.30 -22.77 1.88
N LYS A 140 21.77 -21.58 1.48
CA LYS A 140 23.10 -21.07 1.84
C LYS A 140 23.12 -20.32 3.16
N TYR A 141 22.09 -19.53 3.44
CA TYR A 141 22.07 -18.61 4.61
C TYR A 141 21.17 -19.08 5.75
N GLY A 142 20.39 -20.15 5.55
CA GLY A 142 19.45 -20.70 6.52
C GLY A 142 18.00 -20.25 6.25
N TYR A 143 17.08 -20.94 6.92
CA TYR A 143 15.63 -20.77 6.74
C TYR A 143 15.01 -19.81 7.75
N ASN A 144 15.82 -19.08 8.52
CA ASN A 144 15.37 -18.09 9.50
C ASN A 144 15.47 -16.70 8.86
N LEU A 145 14.41 -15.91 8.99
CA LEU A 145 14.30 -14.56 8.42
C LEU A 145 14.05 -13.56 9.54
N CYS A 146 14.89 -12.53 9.60
CA CYS A 146 14.67 -11.36 10.45
C CYS A 146 14.28 -10.16 9.58
N LEU A 147 13.19 -9.50 9.93
CA LEU A 147 12.67 -8.31 9.25
C LEU A 147 12.64 -7.13 10.22
N ALA A 148 13.01 -5.96 9.71
CA ALA A 148 12.94 -4.70 10.45
C ALA A 148 12.53 -3.55 9.53
N GLY A 149 12.02 -2.45 10.12
CA GLY A 149 11.57 -1.25 9.42
C GLY A 149 10.07 -1.26 9.09
N GLY A 150 9.53 -0.10 8.69
CA GLY A 150 8.09 0.11 8.54
C GLY A 150 7.35 -0.89 7.64
N VAL A 151 7.97 -1.35 6.54
CA VAL A 151 7.36 -2.37 5.67
C VAL A 151 7.24 -3.72 6.37
N ALA A 152 8.16 -4.04 7.30
CA ALA A 152 8.13 -5.28 8.07
C ALA A 152 6.94 -5.35 9.05
N LEU A 153 6.29 -4.22 9.34
CA LEU A 153 5.08 -4.17 10.16
C LEU A 153 3.80 -4.52 9.38
N ASN A 154 3.89 -4.71 8.05
CA ASN A 154 2.74 -5.11 7.25
C ASN A 154 2.36 -6.58 7.53
N SER A 155 1.37 -6.78 8.40
CA SER A 155 0.94 -8.10 8.85
C SER A 155 0.39 -8.98 7.72
N VAL A 156 -0.19 -8.38 6.69
CA VAL A 156 -0.72 -9.10 5.52
C VAL A 156 0.42 -9.73 4.72
N ILE A 157 1.51 -9.00 4.50
CA ILE A 157 2.73 -9.53 3.86
C ILE A 157 3.32 -10.65 4.73
N ASN A 158 3.49 -10.38 6.02
CA ASN A 158 4.11 -11.31 6.98
C ASN A 158 3.38 -12.66 7.01
N GLY A 159 2.04 -12.63 6.97
CA GLY A 159 1.23 -13.85 6.91
C GLY A 159 1.43 -14.70 5.63
N LYS A 160 1.99 -14.12 4.57
CA LYS A 160 2.22 -14.79 3.29
C LYS A 160 3.64 -15.34 3.14
N ILE A 161 4.62 -14.83 3.88
CA ILE A 161 6.04 -15.17 3.68
C ILE A 161 6.28 -16.67 3.79
N LYS A 162 5.80 -17.33 4.85
CA LYS A 162 5.98 -18.80 5.04
C LYS A 162 5.38 -19.63 3.92
N LYS A 163 4.29 -19.14 3.30
CA LYS A 163 3.58 -19.87 2.24
C LYS A 163 4.22 -19.68 0.86
N LEU A 164 4.83 -18.50 0.63
CA LEU A 164 5.27 -18.06 -0.69
C LEU A 164 6.80 -17.99 -0.83
N THR A 165 7.54 -18.29 0.25
CA THR A 165 9.01 -18.31 0.25
C THR A 165 9.52 -19.57 0.92
N LYS A 166 10.85 -19.77 0.90
CA LYS A 166 11.51 -20.90 1.57
C LYS A 166 11.74 -20.70 3.07
N PHE A 167 11.48 -19.51 3.62
CA PHE A 167 11.71 -19.21 5.02
C PHE A 167 10.69 -19.89 5.92
N LYS A 168 11.20 -20.54 6.98
CA LYS A 168 10.41 -21.32 7.95
C LYS A 168 10.09 -20.55 9.23
N ASN A 169 11.08 -19.80 9.73
CA ASN A 169 10.96 -19.00 10.93
C ASN A 169 11.11 -17.52 10.59
N ILE A 170 10.22 -16.69 11.10
CA ILE A 170 10.21 -15.26 10.81
C ILE A 170 10.21 -14.54 12.14
N TYR A 171 11.18 -13.66 12.32
CA TYR A 171 11.23 -12.69 13.41
C TYR A 171 11.02 -11.29 12.85
N ILE A 172 10.13 -10.53 13.46
CA ILE A 172 9.82 -9.16 13.08
C ILE A 172 10.22 -8.28 14.26
N GLN A 173 11.13 -7.34 13.99
CA GLN A 173 11.57 -6.37 14.98
C GLN A 173 10.40 -5.48 15.37
N PRO A 174 10.03 -5.38 16.66
CA PRO A 174 9.07 -4.39 17.14
C PRO A 174 9.58 -2.96 16.86
N SER A 175 8.67 -2.05 16.57
CA SER A 175 8.97 -0.62 16.35
C SER A 175 8.38 0.21 17.48
#